data_0c4153422fd00d0204dafd41ea413dff
#
_entry.id   0c4153422fd00d0204dafd41ea413dff
#
_cell.length_a   1.000
_cell.length_b   1.000
_cell.length_c   1.000
_cell.angle_alpha   90.00
_cell.angle_beta   90.00
_cell.angle_gamma   90.00
#
_symmetry.space_group_name_H-M   'P 1'
#
loop_
_entity.id
_entity.type
_entity.pdbx_description
1 polymer ?
#
loop_
_entity_poly.entity_id
_entity_poly.type
_entity_poly.pdbx_seq_one_letter_code
_entity_poly.pdbx_strand_id
1 'polypeptide(L)' 'MDRKAAIAEYIKNEIMRNKNAKLDYDDDLLSAGILDSLAILQLVAYIEKALGIQVPDEDVVYDNFKSVNALVEYLQPLK' A
#
# COMPACT_ATOMS: atom_id res chain seq x y z
N MET A 1 7.51 10.32 -10.26
CA MET A 1 7.05 8.93 -10.13
C MET A 1 5.61 8.91 -9.64
N ASP A 2 4.81 8.05 -10.25
CA ASP A 2 3.41 7.91 -9.84
C ASP A 2 3.33 6.96 -8.66
N ARG A 3 3.03 7.49 -7.48
CA ARG A 3 2.97 6.68 -6.26
C ARG A 3 1.89 5.61 -6.32
N LYS A 4 0.75 5.93 -6.93
CA LYS A 4 -0.32 4.94 -7.06
C LYS A 4 0.14 3.74 -7.88
N ALA A 5 0.78 4.00 -9.01
CA ALA A 5 1.27 2.93 -9.86
C ALA A 5 2.36 2.12 -9.14
N ALA A 6 3.28 2.80 -8.46
CA ALA A 6 4.37 2.13 -7.77
C ALA A 6 3.85 1.22 -6.65
N ILE A 7 2.92 1.71 -5.87
CA ILE A 7 2.35 0.94 -4.75
C ILE A 7 1.52 -0.23 -5.29
N ALA A 8 0.71 0.01 -6.33
CA ALA A 8 -0.10 -1.06 -6.92
C ALA A 8 0.79 -2.15 -7.51
N GLU A 9 1.87 -1.78 -8.18
CA GLU A 9 2.81 -2.76 -8.74
C GLU A 9 3.47 -3.58 -7.65
N TYR A 10 3.88 -2.94 -6.56
CA TYR A 10 4.46 -3.67 -5.45
C TYR A 10 3.47 -4.68 -4.87
N ILE A 11 2.22 -4.26 -4.68
CA ILE A 11 1.20 -5.15 -4.14
C ILE A 11 0.99 -6.34 -5.07
N LYS A 12 0.87 -6.10 -6.36
CA LYS A 12 0.65 -7.19 -7.32
C LYS A 12 1.84 -8.14 -7.39
N ASN A 13 3.05 -7.59 -7.43
CA ASN A 13 4.24 -8.41 -7.65
C ASN A 13 4.72 -9.12 -6.38
N GLU A 14 4.70 -8.43 -5.25
CA GLU A 14 5.34 -8.94 -4.04
C GLU A 14 4.36 -9.50 -3.02
N ILE A 15 3.14 -9.00 -3.00
CA ILE A 15 2.14 -9.44 -2.03
C ILE A 15 1.19 -10.45 -2.66
N MET A 16 0.60 -10.10 -3.78
CA MET A 16 -0.29 -11.03 -4.51
C MET A 16 0.50 -12.05 -5.31
N ARG A 17 1.75 -11.74 -5.62
CA ARG A 17 2.64 -12.57 -6.43
C ARG A 17 2.04 -12.93 -7.77
N ASN A 18 1.34 -11.98 -8.36
CA ASN A 18 0.71 -12.16 -9.66
C ASN A 18 0.69 -10.81 -10.36
N LYS A 19 1.70 -10.56 -11.19
CA LYS A 19 1.83 -9.28 -11.88
C LYS A 19 0.70 -9.02 -12.86
N ASN A 20 -0.05 -10.05 -13.23
CA ASN A 20 -1.19 -9.93 -14.13
C ASN A 20 -2.50 -9.76 -13.37
N ALA A 21 -2.46 -9.72 -12.05
CA ALA A 21 -3.67 -9.54 -11.24
C ALA A 21 -4.30 -8.19 -11.54
N LYS A 22 -5.62 -8.16 -11.46
CA LYS A 22 -6.35 -6.90 -11.56
C LYS A 22 -6.44 -6.29 -10.18
N LEU A 23 -6.06 -5.04 -10.08
CA LEU A 23 -6.10 -4.32 -8.83
C LEU A 23 -6.52 -2.88 -9.11
N ASP A 24 -7.74 -2.55 -8.74
CA ASP A 24 -8.21 -1.18 -8.85
C ASP A 24 -7.71 -0.36 -7.67
N TYR A 25 -7.46 0.91 -7.89
CA TYR A 25 -6.94 1.78 -6.84
C TYR A 25 -7.93 1.98 -5.70
N ASP A 26 -9.22 1.72 -5.95
CA ASP A 26 -10.26 1.83 -4.92
C ASP A 26 -10.63 0.49 -4.28
N ASP A 27 -10.04 -0.62 -4.71
CA ASP A 27 -10.31 -1.91 -4.10
C ASP A 27 -9.97 -1.90 -2.63
N ASP A 28 -10.85 -2.50 -1.82
CA ASP A 28 -10.62 -2.60 -0.38
C ASP A 28 -9.67 -3.76 -0.11
N LEU A 29 -8.41 -3.43 0.06
CA LEU A 29 -7.33 -4.41 0.18
C LEU A 29 -7.45 -5.24 1.45
N LEU A 30 -7.97 -4.66 2.51
CA LEU A 30 -8.10 -5.36 3.79
C LEU A 30 -9.32 -6.26 3.81
N SER A 31 -10.46 -5.77 3.33
CA SER A 31 -11.67 -6.59 3.28
C SER A 31 -11.55 -7.73 2.28
N ALA A 32 -10.80 -7.54 1.21
CA ALA A 32 -10.59 -8.58 0.20
C ALA A 32 -9.56 -9.62 0.64
N GLY A 33 -8.87 -9.39 1.76
CA GLY A 33 -7.85 -10.31 2.23
C GLY A 33 -6.52 -10.21 1.48
N ILE A 34 -6.34 -9.17 0.68
CA ILE A 34 -5.08 -8.96 -0.04
C ILE A 34 -3.99 -8.53 0.93
N LEU A 35 -4.32 -7.64 1.86
CA LEU A 35 -3.39 -7.20 2.90
C LEU A 35 -3.77 -7.85 4.24
N ASP A 36 -2.80 -8.49 4.86
CA ASP A 36 -2.88 -8.94 6.25
C ASP A 36 -1.76 -8.24 7.03
N SER A 37 -1.59 -8.61 8.31
CA SER A 37 -0.61 -7.95 9.16
C SER A 37 0.80 -8.02 8.58
N LEU A 38 1.18 -9.19 8.06
CA LEU A 38 2.52 -9.35 7.48
C LEU A 38 2.66 -8.54 6.20
N ALA A 39 1.64 -8.58 5.34
CA ALA A 39 1.68 -7.82 4.10
C ALA A 39 1.75 -6.32 4.35
N ILE A 40 1.06 -5.83 5.38
CA ILE A 40 1.12 -4.42 5.75
C ILE A 40 2.54 -4.05 6.18
N LEU A 41 3.21 -4.89 6.96
CA LEU A 41 4.59 -4.64 7.35
C LEU A 41 5.51 -4.58 6.15
N GLN A 42 5.32 -5.48 5.19
CA GLN A 42 6.10 -5.47 3.96
C GLN A 42 5.86 -4.18 3.16
N LEU A 43 4.60 -3.76 3.07
CA LEU A 43 4.25 -2.56 2.34
C LEU A 43 4.82 -1.31 2.99
N VAL A 44 4.76 -1.23 4.32
CA VAL A 44 5.36 -0.11 5.05
C VAL A 44 6.87 -0.05 4.78
N ALA A 45 7.54 -1.18 4.85
CA ALA A 45 8.98 -1.23 4.59
C ALA A 45 9.30 -0.74 3.17
N TYR A 46 8.48 -1.14 2.20
CA TYR A 46 8.65 -0.68 0.82
C TYR A 46 8.47 0.83 0.71
N ILE A 47 7.42 1.36 1.35
CA ILE A 47 7.15 2.80 1.32
C ILE A 47 8.33 3.58 1.89
N GLU A 48 8.85 3.14 3.02
CA GLU A 48 9.95 3.84 3.67
C GLU A 48 11.22 3.79 2.83
N LYS A 49 11.49 2.63 2.22
CA LYS A 49 12.70 2.45 1.44
C LYS A 49 12.62 3.09 0.06
N ALA A 50 11.53 2.85 -0.65
CA ALA A 50 11.41 3.28 -2.04
C ALA A 50 10.97 4.73 -2.18
N LEU A 51 10.11 5.19 -1.28
CA LEU A 51 9.55 6.54 -1.35
C LEU A 51 10.19 7.49 -0.35
N GLY A 52 10.98 6.96 0.58
CA GLY A 52 11.65 7.79 1.57
C GLY A 52 10.73 8.41 2.60
N ILE A 53 9.57 7.80 2.83
CA ILE A 53 8.57 8.35 3.75
C ILE A 53 8.48 7.44 4.97
N GLN A 54 8.60 8.03 6.16
CA GLN A 54 8.43 7.31 7.43
C GLN A 54 6.94 7.17 7.74
N VAL A 55 6.52 5.96 8.11
CA VAL A 55 5.14 5.68 8.47
C VAL A 55 5.10 5.27 9.94
N PRO A 56 4.61 6.14 10.83
CA PRO A 56 4.51 5.78 12.25
C PRO A 56 3.53 4.63 12.46
N ASP A 57 3.81 3.79 13.45
CA ASP A 57 2.95 2.64 13.73
C ASP A 57 1.51 3.06 14.01
N GLU A 58 1.33 4.19 14.67
CA GLU A 58 0.00 4.69 15.02
C GLU A 58 -0.84 5.06 13.81
N ASP A 59 -0.20 5.25 12.66
CA ASP A 59 -0.90 5.58 11.41
C ASP A 59 -1.26 4.34 10.61
N VAL A 60 -0.85 3.16 11.04
CA VAL A 60 -1.17 1.91 10.36
C VAL A 60 -2.55 1.47 10.80
N VAL A 61 -3.56 2.11 10.22
CA VAL A 61 -4.97 1.87 10.55
C VAL A 61 -5.75 1.61 9.27
N TYR A 62 -6.95 1.04 9.41
CA TYR A 62 -7.77 0.64 8.27
C TYR A 62 -7.96 1.78 7.28
N ASP A 63 -8.36 2.96 7.77
CA ASP A 63 -8.70 4.06 6.88
C ASP A 63 -7.54 4.51 5.99
N ASN A 64 -6.30 4.31 6.46
CA ASN A 64 -5.12 4.72 5.71
C ASN A 64 -4.62 3.64 4.75
N PHE A 65 -4.98 2.39 5.00
CA PHE A 65 -4.45 1.26 4.24
C PHE A 65 -5.52 0.46 3.50
N LYS A 66 -6.75 0.94 3.48
CA LYS A 66 -7.84 0.19 2.87
C LYS A 66 -7.76 0.10 1.35
N SER A 67 -7.12 1.07 0.71
CA SER A 67 -6.98 1.06 -0.75
C SER A 67 -5.72 1.80 -1.16
N VAL A 68 -5.32 1.62 -2.42
CA VAL A 68 -4.19 2.36 -2.96
C VAL A 68 -4.47 3.86 -2.91
N ASN A 69 -5.68 4.27 -3.29
CA ASN A 69 -6.04 5.69 -3.25
C ASN A 69 -5.97 6.25 -1.83
N ALA A 70 -6.49 5.54 -0.85
CA ALA A 70 -6.45 6.00 0.54
C ALA A 70 -5.01 6.12 1.03
N LEU A 71 -4.17 5.15 0.68
CA LEU A 71 -2.79 5.14 1.12
C LEU A 71 -2.01 6.32 0.51
N VAL A 72 -2.18 6.55 -0.78
CA VAL A 72 -1.48 7.66 -1.44
C VAL A 72 -1.94 8.99 -0.88
N GLU A 73 -3.23 9.13 -0.63
CA GLU A 73 -3.77 10.35 -0.04
C GLU A 73 -3.18 10.59 1.35
N TYR A 74 -3.07 9.53 2.16
CA TYR A 74 -2.45 9.62 3.47
C TYR A 74 -0.97 10.04 3.36
N LEU A 75 -0.25 9.50 2.38
CA LEU A 75 1.19 9.75 2.26
C LEU A 75 1.54 11.14 1.74
N GLN A 76 0.61 11.82 1.06
CA GLN A 76 0.91 13.12 0.46
C GLN A 76 1.46 14.15 1.45
N PRO A 77 0.85 14.35 2.61
CA PRO A 77 1.34 15.36 3.55
C PRO A 77 2.57 14.94 4.35
N LEU A 78 2.99 13.69 4.25
CA LEU A 78 4.13 13.17 5.03
C LEU A 78 5.46 13.31 4.32
N LYS A 79 5.47 13.85 3.17
CA LYS A 79 6.67 13.92 2.37
C LYS A 79 7.77 14.78 2.99
#